data_74302f4fadee7b8eac841f6fb829607e
#
_entry.id   74302f4fadee7b8eac841f6fb829607e
#
_cell.length_a   1.000
_cell.length_b   1.000
_cell.length_c   1.000
_cell.angle_alpha   90.00
_cell.angle_beta   90.00
_cell.angle_gamma   90.00
#
_symmetry.space_group_name_H-M   'P 1'
#
loop_
_entity.id
_entity.type
_entity.pdbx_description
1 polymer ?
#
loop_
_entity_poly.entity_id
_entity_poly.type
_entity_poly.pdbx_seq_one_letter_code
_entity_poly.pdbx_strand_id
1 'polypeptide(L)'
;LAFVSGSDGVIRALDVTHGKEAWVAFTGGDVRLPPTIANGRALVGSGDGWVYSLDAKTGRLVWRFRAAPIERRIPVYGALLSTWPAASGILVENGIAYAAAGLANYDGTHVYALDAETGKIRWQNNRSGHLDAASHTGVGVQGHMLVHDGKLFLAGGNAVSPAAYELTSGECLNSQAVG
;
A
#
# COMPACT_ATOMS: atom_id res chain seq x y z
N LEU A 1 -10.84 -0.59 -20.17
CA LEU A 1 -9.46 -0.99 -20.02
C LEU A 1 -9.34 -2.09 -18.96
N ALA A 2 -8.42 -3.04 -19.16
CA ALA A 2 -7.91 -3.93 -18.12
C ALA A 2 -6.57 -3.39 -17.61
N PHE A 3 -6.34 -3.46 -16.30
CA PHE A 3 -5.12 -2.95 -15.68
C PHE A 3 -4.30 -4.11 -15.12
N VAL A 4 -3.01 -4.12 -15.46
CA VAL A 4 -2.08 -5.18 -15.08
C VAL A 4 -0.83 -4.54 -14.48
N SER A 5 -0.29 -5.15 -13.46
CA SER A 5 0.99 -4.76 -12.84
C SER A 5 1.87 -5.98 -12.64
N GLY A 6 3.16 -5.78 -12.47
CA GLY A 6 4.11 -6.87 -12.34
C GLY A 6 5.32 -6.57 -11.46
N SER A 7 6.13 -7.59 -11.28
CA SER A 7 7.39 -7.52 -10.54
C SER A 7 8.46 -6.66 -11.23
N ASP A 8 8.21 -6.29 -12.48
CA ASP A 8 9.03 -5.37 -13.27
C ASP A 8 8.79 -3.88 -12.92
N GLY A 9 7.83 -3.60 -12.00
CA GLY A 9 7.44 -2.24 -11.63
C GLY A 9 6.63 -1.51 -12.70
N VAL A 10 6.14 -2.25 -13.70
CA VAL A 10 5.40 -1.68 -14.83
C VAL A 10 3.91 -1.87 -14.62
N ILE A 11 3.17 -0.80 -14.84
CA ILE A 11 1.70 -0.78 -14.85
C ILE A 11 1.27 -0.61 -16.30
N ARG A 12 0.40 -1.50 -16.78
CA ARG A 12 -0.11 -1.50 -18.14
C ARG A 12 -1.63 -1.39 -18.12
N ALA A 13 -2.18 -0.57 -18.99
CA ALA A 13 -3.60 -0.60 -19.32
C ALA A 13 -3.78 -1.17 -20.73
N LEU A 14 -4.63 -2.15 -20.83
CA LEU A 14 -4.92 -2.86 -22.07
C LEU A 14 -6.33 -2.54 -22.54
N ASP A 15 -6.50 -2.25 -23.80
CA ASP A 15 -7.80 -2.23 -24.46
C ASP A 15 -8.35 -3.65 -24.52
N VAL A 16 -9.43 -3.91 -23.78
CA VAL A 16 -10.05 -5.24 -23.70
C VAL A 16 -10.68 -5.70 -25.00
N THR A 17 -10.98 -4.77 -25.91
CA THR A 17 -11.60 -5.10 -27.21
C THR A 17 -10.56 -5.63 -28.21
N HIS A 18 -9.37 -5.06 -28.19
CA HIS A 18 -8.35 -5.35 -29.18
C HIS A 18 -7.09 -6.03 -28.60
N GLY A 19 -7.02 -6.15 -27.27
CA GLY A 19 -5.84 -6.68 -26.57
C GLY A 19 -4.59 -5.79 -26.69
N LYS A 20 -4.73 -4.55 -27.17
CA LYS A 20 -3.61 -3.63 -27.37
C LYS A 20 -3.33 -2.84 -26.12
N GLU A 21 -2.04 -2.53 -25.93
CA GLU A 21 -1.61 -1.62 -24.88
C GLU A 21 -2.11 -0.20 -25.16
N ALA A 22 -2.89 0.35 -24.22
CA ALA A 22 -3.39 1.72 -24.28
C ALA A 22 -2.37 2.70 -23.71
N TRP A 23 -1.74 2.33 -22.60
CA TRP A 23 -0.66 3.10 -21.99
C TRP A 23 0.18 2.22 -21.05
N VAL A 24 1.38 2.71 -20.73
CA VAL A 24 2.33 2.14 -19.77
C VAL A 24 2.78 3.21 -18.81
N ALA A 25 2.94 2.86 -17.53
CA ALA A 25 3.55 3.68 -16.50
C ALA A 25 4.56 2.86 -15.68
N PHE A 26 5.50 3.54 -15.03
CA PHE A 26 6.59 2.91 -14.31
C PHE A 26 6.64 3.38 -12.86
N THR A 27 6.96 2.46 -11.95
CA THR A 27 7.31 2.74 -10.57
C THR A 27 8.79 2.41 -10.32
N GLY A 28 9.31 2.77 -9.16
CA GLY A 28 10.71 2.49 -8.81
C GLY A 28 10.94 1.11 -8.17
N GLY A 29 9.93 0.26 -8.10
CA GLY A 29 9.97 -1.09 -7.53
C GLY A 29 8.83 -1.96 -8.01
N ASP A 30 8.79 -3.22 -7.59
CA ASP A 30 7.75 -4.19 -7.95
C ASP A 30 6.35 -3.71 -7.52
N VAL A 31 5.34 -4.02 -8.32
CA VAL A 31 3.93 -3.78 -8.02
C VAL A 31 3.23 -5.13 -7.89
N ARG A 32 3.08 -5.61 -6.66
CA ARG A 32 2.63 -6.98 -6.37
C ARG A 32 1.14 -7.19 -6.51
N LEU A 33 0.35 -6.14 -6.30
CA LEU A 33 -1.10 -6.20 -6.36
C LEU A 33 -1.61 -5.32 -7.49
N PRO A 34 -2.71 -5.72 -8.16
CA PRO A 34 -3.23 -4.96 -9.28
C PRO A 34 -3.66 -3.55 -8.86
N PRO A 35 -3.67 -2.60 -9.79
CA PRO A 35 -4.15 -1.26 -9.53
C PRO A 35 -5.59 -1.23 -9.04
N THR A 36 -5.87 -0.44 -8.02
CA THR A 36 -7.23 -0.11 -7.60
C THR A 36 -7.75 1.04 -8.42
N ILE A 37 -8.89 0.82 -9.09
CA ILE A 37 -9.50 1.83 -9.95
C ILE A 37 -10.65 2.51 -9.20
N ALA A 38 -10.52 3.81 -8.98
CA ALA A 38 -11.54 4.62 -8.33
C ALA A 38 -11.53 6.05 -8.89
N ASN A 39 -12.70 6.60 -9.17
CA ASN A 39 -12.88 8.00 -9.59
C ASN A 39 -11.93 8.46 -10.71
N GLY A 40 -11.72 7.59 -11.72
CA GLY A 40 -10.81 7.89 -12.83
C GLY A 40 -9.32 7.84 -12.49
N ARG A 41 -8.97 7.29 -11.34
CA ARG A 41 -7.59 7.05 -10.88
C ARG A 41 -7.27 5.56 -10.89
N ALA A 42 -6.03 5.24 -11.22
CA ALA A 42 -5.41 3.93 -10.98
C ALA A 42 -4.37 4.10 -9.87
N LEU A 43 -4.66 3.54 -8.69
CA LEU A 43 -3.81 3.66 -7.51
C LEU A 43 -3.04 2.37 -7.29
N VAL A 44 -1.74 2.48 -7.04
CA VAL A 44 -0.87 1.34 -6.76
C VAL A 44 0.09 1.63 -5.62
N GLY A 45 0.41 0.59 -4.85
CA GLY A 45 1.54 0.56 -3.94
C GLY A 45 2.73 -0.14 -4.61
N SER A 46 3.92 0.37 -4.39
CA SER A 46 5.14 -0.14 -5.03
C SER A 46 6.20 -0.57 -4.00
N GLY A 47 7.02 -1.52 -4.39
CA GLY A 47 8.16 -2.00 -3.62
C GLY A 47 9.23 -0.95 -3.34
N ASP A 48 9.17 0.19 -4.02
CA ASP A 48 10.03 1.35 -3.71
C ASP A 48 9.60 2.17 -2.49
N GLY A 49 8.46 1.80 -1.87
CA GLY A 49 7.92 2.47 -0.69
C GLY A 49 7.01 3.66 -0.99
N TRP A 50 6.59 3.82 -2.25
CA TRP A 50 5.70 4.87 -2.68
C TRP A 50 4.32 4.34 -3.07
N VAL A 51 3.32 5.18 -2.89
CA VAL A 51 1.98 5.06 -3.45
C VAL A 51 1.89 6.00 -4.65
N TYR A 52 1.38 5.49 -5.77
CA TYR A 52 1.20 6.24 -6.99
C TYR A 52 -0.28 6.33 -7.35
N SER A 53 -0.72 7.50 -7.77
CA SER A 53 -2.01 7.72 -8.38
C SER A 53 -1.82 8.20 -9.80
N LEU A 54 -2.31 7.41 -10.74
CA LEU A 54 -2.24 7.67 -12.15
C LEU A 54 -3.64 8.04 -12.66
N ASP A 55 -3.73 8.86 -13.69
CA ASP A 55 -4.94 9.01 -14.47
C ASP A 55 -5.26 7.68 -15.16
N ALA A 56 -6.40 7.08 -14.86
CA ALA A 56 -6.74 5.73 -15.34
C ALA A 56 -6.91 5.67 -16.87
N LYS A 57 -7.20 6.79 -17.52
CA LYS A 57 -7.40 6.86 -18.96
C LYS A 57 -6.08 7.01 -19.73
N THR A 58 -5.11 7.72 -19.16
CA THR A 58 -3.90 8.15 -19.88
C THR A 58 -2.60 7.61 -19.29
N GLY A 59 -2.61 7.03 -18.07
CA GLY A 59 -1.41 6.57 -17.35
C GLY A 59 -0.56 7.70 -16.77
N ARG A 60 -0.96 8.97 -16.95
CA ARG A 60 -0.20 10.12 -16.45
C ARG A 60 -0.21 10.14 -14.93
N LEU A 61 0.97 10.37 -14.32
CA LEU A 61 1.09 10.58 -12.88
C LEU A 61 0.31 11.82 -12.44
N VAL A 62 -0.58 11.65 -11.48
CA VAL A 62 -1.36 12.73 -10.87
C VAL A 62 -0.72 13.16 -9.57
N TRP A 63 -0.45 12.21 -8.67
CA TRP A 63 0.31 12.43 -7.45
C TRP A 63 1.03 11.15 -7.05
N ARG A 64 2.03 11.29 -6.22
CA ARG A 64 2.67 10.19 -5.50
C ARG A 64 2.89 10.56 -4.05
N PHE A 65 2.83 9.58 -3.18
CA PHE A 65 3.00 9.74 -1.75
C PHE A 65 4.06 8.75 -1.26
N ARG A 66 5.06 9.23 -0.52
CA ARG A 66 6.05 8.34 0.09
C ARG A 66 5.48 7.76 1.39
N ALA A 67 5.10 6.48 1.36
CA ALA A 67 4.61 5.74 2.51
C ALA A 67 5.77 5.23 3.40
N ALA A 68 6.95 5.01 2.82
CA ALA A 68 8.17 4.74 3.58
C ALA A 68 8.62 6.00 4.36
N PRO A 69 9.01 5.88 5.64
CA PRO A 69 9.42 7.04 6.45
C PRO A 69 10.66 7.73 5.90
N ILE A 70 11.58 6.95 5.36
CA ILE A 70 12.79 7.43 4.68
C ILE A 70 13.04 6.62 3.40
N GLU A 71 13.86 7.15 2.51
CA GLU A 71 14.30 6.41 1.33
C GLU A 71 15.52 5.54 1.71
N ARG A 72 15.25 4.28 2.04
CA ARG A 72 16.25 3.25 2.31
C ARG A 72 15.94 2.01 1.50
N ARG A 73 16.87 1.60 0.65
CA ARG A 73 16.74 0.41 -0.20
C ARG A 73 17.76 -0.64 0.17
N ILE A 74 17.34 -1.88 0.11
CA ILE A 74 18.16 -3.06 0.37
C ILE A 74 18.12 -4.00 -0.83
N PRO A 75 19.20 -4.72 -1.13
CA PRO A 75 19.18 -5.75 -2.16
C PRO A 75 18.41 -6.97 -1.66
N VAL A 76 17.39 -7.36 -2.40
CA VAL A 76 16.55 -8.55 -2.11
C VAL A 76 16.37 -9.33 -3.41
N TYR A 77 16.89 -10.55 -3.46
CA TYR A 77 16.81 -11.45 -4.63
C TYR A 77 17.14 -10.79 -5.98
N GLY A 78 18.19 -9.96 -6.01
CA GLY A 78 18.67 -9.32 -7.24
C GLY A 78 17.96 -8.02 -7.62
N ALA A 79 17.00 -7.55 -6.81
CA ALA A 79 16.33 -6.26 -6.97
C ALA A 79 16.60 -5.35 -5.79
N LEU A 80 16.43 -4.03 -6.00
CA LEU A 80 16.45 -3.04 -4.91
C LEU A 80 15.02 -2.82 -4.42
N LEU A 81 14.77 -3.17 -3.17
CA LEU A 81 13.48 -3.02 -2.49
C LEU A 81 13.60 -1.99 -1.37
N SER A 82 12.57 -1.18 -1.17
CA SER A 82 12.48 -0.37 0.04
C SER A 82 12.41 -1.26 1.28
N THR A 83 13.01 -0.84 2.37
CA THR A 83 12.82 -1.48 3.68
C THR A 83 11.35 -1.42 4.12
N TRP A 84 10.60 -0.43 3.64
CA TRP A 84 9.16 -0.26 3.84
C TRP A 84 8.43 -0.25 2.49
N PRO A 85 8.32 -1.39 1.80
CA PRO A 85 7.56 -1.46 0.55
C PRO A 85 6.08 -1.20 0.81
N ALA A 86 5.41 -0.51 -0.09
CA ALA A 86 3.95 -0.35 -0.06
C ALA A 86 3.28 -1.58 -0.70
N ALA A 87 3.35 -2.72 -0.01
CA ALA A 87 3.04 -4.03 -0.59
C ALA A 87 1.59 -4.49 -0.38
N SER A 88 0.77 -3.75 0.39
CA SER A 88 -0.61 -4.13 0.74
C SER A 88 -1.63 -3.92 -0.37
N GLY A 89 -1.25 -3.34 -1.48
CA GLY A 89 -2.20 -2.75 -2.42
C GLY A 89 -2.81 -1.46 -1.87
N ILE A 90 -3.72 -0.88 -2.62
CA ILE A 90 -4.45 0.32 -2.18
C ILE A 90 -5.93 -0.03 -2.13
N LEU A 91 -6.58 0.28 -1.00
CA LEU A 91 -8.02 0.19 -0.87
C LEU A 91 -8.61 1.60 -0.96
N VAL A 92 -9.64 1.79 -1.77
CA VAL A 92 -10.32 3.10 -1.85
C VAL A 92 -11.78 2.93 -1.42
N GLU A 93 -12.17 3.73 -0.45
CA GLU A 93 -13.56 3.79 0.02
C GLU A 93 -13.93 5.23 0.38
N ASN A 94 -15.09 5.70 -0.08
CA ASN A 94 -15.62 7.03 0.21
C ASN A 94 -14.63 8.19 -0.03
N GLY A 95 -13.82 8.09 -1.10
CA GLY A 95 -12.82 9.11 -1.44
C GLY A 95 -11.54 9.08 -0.60
N ILE A 96 -11.39 8.07 0.25
CA ILE A 96 -10.18 7.84 1.05
C ILE A 96 -9.42 6.65 0.46
N ALA A 97 -8.12 6.82 0.24
CA ALA A 97 -7.20 5.77 -0.15
C ALA A 97 -6.42 5.28 1.06
N TYR A 98 -6.61 4.01 1.42
CA TYR A 98 -5.87 3.36 2.50
C TYR A 98 -4.64 2.67 1.91
N ALA A 99 -3.51 2.88 2.55
CA ALA A 99 -2.22 2.32 2.15
C ALA A 99 -1.42 1.88 3.38
N ALA A 100 -0.60 0.86 3.23
CA ALA A 100 0.31 0.46 4.28
C ALA A 100 1.70 0.15 3.71
N ALA A 101 2.74 0.52 4.46
CA ALA A 101 4.13 0.28 4.12
C ALA A 101 4.87 -0.39 5.28
N GLY A 102 5.73 -1.34 4.95
CA GLY A 102 6.50 -2.15 5.89
C GLY A 102 6.32 -3.63 5.61
N LEU A 103 7.40 -4.37 5.50
CA LEU A 103 7.36 -5.82 5.25
C LEU A 103 7.53 -6.59 6.54
N ALA A 104 8.49 -6.19 7.34
CA ALA A 104 8.82 -6.80 8.62
C ALA A 104 8.56 -5.80 9.75
N ASN A 105 8.01 -6.30 10.83
CA ASN A 105 7.72 -5.51 12.03
C ASN A 105 8.96 -4.85 12.64
N TYR A 106 10.16 -5.41 12.46
CA TYR A 106 11.42 -4.83 12.98
C TYR A 106 11.72 -3.41 12.52
N ASP A 107 11.33 -3.08 11.30
CA ASP A 107 11.54 -1.75 10.71
C ASP A 107 10.35 -0.82 10.92
N GLY A 108 9.28 -1.33 11.56
CA GLY A 108 8.04 -0.62 11.80
C GLY A 108 7.05 -0.75 10.64
N THR A 109 5.80 -0.43 10.96
CA THR A 109 4.68 -0.46 10.02
C THR A 109 4.02 0.90 10.00
N HIS A 110 3.74 1.39 8.81
CA HIS A 110 3.15 2.69 8.57
C HIS A 110 1.85 2.50 7.79
N VAL A 111 0.73 2.87 8.42
CA VAL A 111 -0.61 2.78 7.84
C VAL A 111 -1.18 4.18 7.65
N TYR A 112 -1.78 4.43 6.52
CA TYR A 112 -2.25 5.74 6.12
C TYR A 112 -3.68 5.70 5.59
N ALA A 113 -4.43 6.76 5.90
CA ALA A 113 -5.56 7.19 5.09
C ALA A 113 -5.17 8.47 4.36
N LEU A 114 -5.29 8.44 3.06
CA LEU A 114 -4.97 9.55 2.18
C LEU A 114 -6.26 10.02 1.49
N ASP A 115 -6.34 11.28 1.21
CA ASP A 115 -7.32 11.79 0.27
C ASP A 115 -7.02 11.20 -1.13
N ALA A 116 -7.94 10.44 -1.69
CA ALA A 116 -7.70 9.68 -2.92
C ALA A 116 -7.46 10.58 -4.15
N GLU A 117 -7.95 11.82 -4.12
CA GLU A 117 -7.78 12.76 -5.22
C GLU A 117 -6.45 13.50 -5.16
N THR A 118 -6.01 13.88 -3.96
CA THR A 118 -4.87 14.78 -3.75
C THR A 118 -3.63 14.11 -3.17
N GLY A 119 -3.76 12.91 -2.59
CA GLY A 119 -2.70 12.22 -1.88
C GLY A 119 -2.36 12.82 -0.51
N LYS A 120 -3.14 13.78 0.00
CA LYS A 120 -2.93 14.38 1.31
C LYS A 120 -3.29 13.43 2.43
N ILE A 121 -2.47 13.40 3.49
CA ILE A 121 -2.73 12.57 4.67
C ILE A 121 -3.97 13.06 5.40
N ARG A 122 -4.92 12.15 5.69
CA ARG A 122 -6.05 12.32 6.58
C ARG A 122 -5.70 11.86 7.99
N TRP A 123 -5.11 10.68 8.10
CA TRP A 123 -4.49 10.16 9.31
C TRP A 123 -3.34 9.21 8.99
N GLN A 124 -2.50 8.97 9.99
CA GLN A 124 -1.35 8.07 9.93
C GLN A 124 -1.21 7.30 11.24
N ASN A 125 -0.93 6.00 11.15
CA ASN A 125 -0.47 5.17 12.26
C ASN A 125 0.93 4.64 11.94
N ASN A 126 1.90 4.94 12.78
CA ASN A 126 3.29 4.49 12.67
C ASN A 126 3.78 3.77 13.94
N ARG A 127 2.87 3.30 14.79
CA ARG A 127 3.16 2.70 16.10
C ARG A 127 2.83 1.22 16.18
N SER A 128 2.04 0.70 15.24
CA SER A 128 1.54 -0.69 15.30
C SER A 128 2.56 -1.75 14.91
N GLY A 129 3.70 -1.38 14.33
CA GLY A 129 4.79 -2.30 14.03
C GLY A 129 5.49 -2.89 15.26
N HIS A 130 5.41 -2.20 16.41
CA HIS A 130 6.02 -2.62 17.67
C HIS A 130 4.98 -2.56 18.80
N LEU A 131 3.98 -3.44 18.76
CA LEU A 131 2.97 -3.55 19.81
C LEU A 131 3.55 -4.12 21.10
N ASP A 132 4.55 -5.01 20.99
CA ASP A 132 5.39 -5.42 22.10
C ASP A 132 6.82 -4.87 21.87
N ALA A 133 7.20 -3.91 22.70
CA ALA A 133 8.49 -3.25 22.61
C ALA A 133 9.68 -4.17 22.96
N ALA A 134 9.47 -5.18 23.79
CA ALA A 134 10.53 -6.08 24.24
C ALA A 134 10.90 -7.11 23.15
N SER A 135 9.90 -7.66 22.47
CA SER A 135 10.10 -8.64 21.40
C SER A 135 10.16 -8.00 20.01
N HIS A 136 9.95 -6.71 19.90
CA HIS A 136 9.80 -6.00 18.62
C HIS A 136 8.75 -6.63 17.70
N THR A 137 7.68 -7.20 18.26
CA THR A 137 6.59 -7.81 17.51
C THR A 137 5.41 -6.87 17.35
N GLY A 138 4.72 -6.99 16.22
CA GLY A 138 3.57 -6.15 15.90
C GLY A 138 3.01 -6.46 14.52
N VAL A 139 2.35 -5.48 13.93
CA VAL A 139 1.75 -5.61 12.61
C VAL A 139 2.81 -5.59 11.52
N GLY A 140 2.79 -6.57 10.62
CA GLY A 140 3.49 -6.53 9.33
C GLY A 140 2.53 -6.18 8.19
N VAL A 141 3.05 -6.00 6.97
CA VAL A 141 2.26 -5.68 5.79
C VAL A 141 2.45 -6.77 4.75
N GLN A 142 1.47 -7.64 4.54
CA GLN A 142 1.62 -8.81 3.67
C GLN A 142 0.45 -9.14 2.76
N GLY A 143 -0.60 -8.33 2.71
CA GLY A 143 -1.77 -8.69 1.92
C GLY A 143 -2.75 -7.56 1.68
N HIS A 144 -3.92 -7.94 1.19
CA HIS A 144 -4.99 -6.99 0.95
C HIS A 144 -5.53 -6.38 2.23
N MET A 145 -6.06 -5.19 2.08
CA MET A 145 -6.86 -4.50 3.11
C MET A 145 -8.34 -4.70 2.86
N LEU A 146 -9.14 -4.62 3.92
CA LEU A 146 -10.59 -4.67 3.89
C LEU A 146 -11.15 -3.61 4.85
N VAL A 147 -12.23 -2.94 4.46
CA VAL A 147 -13.03 -2.11 5.36
C VAL A 147 -14.33 -2.83 5.69
N HIS A 148 -14.66 -2.90 6.97
CA HIS A 148 -15.91 -3.45 7.46
C HIS A 148 -16.24 -2.85 8.82
N ASP A 149 -17.51 -2.49 9.04
CA ASP A 149 -18.04 -1.96 10.31
C ASP A 149 -17.18 -0.85 10.93
N GLY A 150 -16.80 0.15 10.12
CA GLY A 150 -16.02 1.29 10.58
C GLY A 150 -14.56 0.97 10.92
N LYS A 151 -14.05 -0.19 10.54
CA LYS A 151 -12.70 -0.64 10.79
C LYS A 151 -11.97 -0.97 9.49
N LEU A 152 -10.68 -0.63 9.46
CA LEU A 152 -9.76 -1.09 8.43
C LEU A 152 -9.04 -2.34 8.93
N PHE A 153 -9.13 -3.42 8.17
CA PHE A 153 -8.41 -4.66 8.42
C PHE A 153 -7.23 -4.81 7.47
N LEU A 154 -6.11 -5.22 8.01
CA LEU A 154 -4.86 -5.46 7.29
C LEU A 154 -4.37 -6.87 7.55
N ALA A 155 -4.02 -7.60 6.49
CA ALA A 155 -3.31 -8.87 6.63
C ALA A 155 -1.91 -8.59 7.14
N GLY A 156 -1.65 -8.91 8.39
CA GLY A 156 -0.58 -8.33 9.21
C GLY A 156 0.63 -9.23 9.47
N GLY A 157 0.79 -10.35 8.82
CA GLY A 157 1.92 -11.23 9.04
C GLY A 157 1.74 -12.20 10.22
N ASN A 158 2.84 -12.63 10.85
CA ASN A 158 2.82 -13.75 11.78
C ASN A 158 2.43 -13.38 13.21
N ALA A 159 2.68 -12.15 13.65
CA ALA A 159 2.48 -11.74 15.03
C ALA A 159 1.06 -11.21 15.29
N VAL A 160 0.49 -10.48 14.33
CA VAL A 160 -0.87 -9.93 14.40
C VAL A 160 -1.52 -10.07 13.03
N SER A 161 -2.57 -10.88 12.93
CA SER A 161 -3.33 -11.03 11.67
C SER A 161 -4.74 -11.56 11.94
N PRO A 162 -5.79 -10.85 11.48
CA PRO A 162 -5.72 -9.54 10.88
C PRO A 162 -5.42 -8.45 11.91
N ALA A 163 -4.70 -7.41 11.49
CA ALA A 163 -4.63 -6.18 12.25
C ALA A 163 -5.88 -5.33 11.98
N ALA A 164 -6.42 -4.70 13.01
CA ALA A 164 -7.61 -3.86 12.92
C ALA A 164 -7.29 -2.42 13.35
N TYR A 165 -7.81 -1.47 12.59
CA TYR A 165 -7.65 -0.04 12.87
C TYR A 165 -9.00 0.65 12.86
N GLU A 166 -9.19 1.61 13.75
CA GLU A 166 -10.33 2.52 13.69
C GLU A 166 -10.28 3.33 12.39
N LEU A 167 -11.35 3.26 11.60
CA LEU A 167 -11.37 3.82 10.24
C LEU A 167 -11.19 5.34 10.21
N THR A 168 -11.69 6.03 11.24
CA THR A 168 -11.70 7.50 11.31
C THR A 168 -10.42 8.09 11.87
N SER A 169 -9.76 7.39 12.80
CA SER A 169 -8.58 7.89 13.52
C SER A 169 -7.28 7.19 13.13
N GLY A 170 -7.36 5.95 12.61
CA GLY A 170 -6.22 5.10 12.36
C GLY A 170 -5.62 4.49 13.63
N GLU A 171 -6.33 4.55 14.75
CA GLU A 171 -5.91 3.88 15.99
C GLU A 171 -5.88 2.36 15.79
N CYS A 172 -4.76 1.72 16.15
CA CYS A 172 -4.66 0.27 16.11
C CYS A 172 -5.45 -0.33 17.28
N LEU A 173 -6.39 -1.22 16.96
CA LEU A 173 -7.28 -1.85 17.94
C LEU A 173 -6.69 -3.12 18.56
N ASN A 174 -5.55 -3.59 18.06
CA ASN A 174 -4.82 -4.72 18.64
C ASN A 174 -3.91 -4.21 19.76
N SER A 175 -4.16 -4.65 20.98
CA SER A 175 -3.41 -4.18 22.16
C SER A 175 -2.06 -4.89 22.36
N GLN A 176 -1.90 -6.09 21.79
CA GLN A 176 -0.68 -6.91 21.91
C GLN A 176 -0.50 -7.77 20.67
N ALA A 177 0.76 -8.18 20.39
CA ALA A 177 1.03 -9.25 19.47
C ALA A 177 0.39 -10.55 20.01
N VAL A 178 -0.40 -11.22 19.19
CA VAL A 178 -0.90 -12.54 19.52
C VAL A 178 0.21 -13.52 19.16
N GLY A 179 0.87 -14.04 20.20
CA GLY A 179 1.90 -15.06 20.06
C GLY A 179 1.32 -16.43 19.72
#